data_2312525fdccb04c0fcec206833cc6011
#
_entry.id   2312525fdccb04c0fcec206833cc6011
#
_cell.length_a   1.000
_cell.length_b   1.000
_cell.length_c   1.000
_cell.angle_alpha   90.00
_cell.angle_beta   90.00
_cell.angle_gamma   90.00
#
_symmetry.space_group_name_H-M   'P 1'
#
loop_
_entity.id
_entity.type
_entity.pdbx_description
1 polymer ?
#
loop_
_entity_poly.entity_id
_entity_poly.type
_entity_poly.pdbx_seq_one_letter_code
_entity_poly.pdbx_strand_id
1 'polypeptide(L)'
;LAVKDLDAVMIASCDLHHTAHLEAAARAGLHIYCEKPLAVEFPDLVRAVDAVKAAGTVVQVGTQIRSLPSIVGARELFRTGIFGRISRVEECRNAERPYWYHYLKEVRREDVDWKEFLHGLPDRPFRDDIWSGWYGHYEFTRGPIPNLGAHFIDLMNYITGATLPTSCVCLGTRSATWQDEHRFTCPDVIQATWTYPEGFLVSSSNNLANSSGSIRKIYGEKGSLDISNWSKPTFDCEGAPRRDGAIRGKNEVQPVDHPDHFLDWLQCLRSGKTPNASIDAGYQHAVPVIMAMKSFESGRKALYDPVRRAITLA
;
A
#
# COMPACT_ATOMS: atom_id res chain seq x y z
N LEU A 1 -19.03 2.80 17.89
CA LEU A 1 -19.07 1.62 18.74
C LEU A 1 -20.22 1.61 19.77
N ALA A 2 -21.15 2.57 19.66
CA ALA A 2 -22.33 2.62 20.52
C ALA A 2 -23.42 1.59 20.13
N VAL A 3 -23.34 1.01 18.94
CA VAL A 3 -24.25 -0.04 18.48
C VAL A 3 -23.93 -1.31 19.23
N LYS A 4 -24.95 -1.92 19.82
CA LYS A 4 -24.86 -3.23 20.50
C LYS A 4 -24.90 -4.35 19.47
N ASP A 5 -24.34 -5.51 19.83
CA ASP A 5 -24.39 -6.73 19.03
C ASP A 5 -23.65 -6.64 17.67
N LEU A 6 -22.55 -5.87 17.63
CA LEU A 6 -21.63 -5.88 16.49
C LEU A 6 -20.58 -6.98 16.65
N ASP A 7 -20.39 -7.81 15.61
CA ASP A 7 -19.32 -8.80 15.52
C ASP A 7 -18.09 -8.23 14.81
N ALA A 8 -18.31 -7.37 13.82
CA ALA A 8 -17.25 -6.84 12.97
C ALA A 8 -17.57 -5.44 12.43
N VAL A 9 -16.51 -4.73 12.01
CA VAL A 9 -16.61 -3.40 11.38
C VAL A 9 -15.77 -3.32 10.12
N MET A 10 -16.21 -2.49 9.18
CA MET A 10 -15.42 -2.05 8.03
C MET A 10 -14.94 -0.61 8.24
N ILE A 11 -13.65 -0.38 8.07
CA ILE A 11 -13.01 0.93 8.15
C ILE A 11 -12.58 1.32 6.74
N ALA A 12 -13.29 2.30 6.16
CA ALA A 12 -13.03 2.88 4.85
C ALA A 12 -13.08 4.41 4.92
N SER A 13 -12.62 4.95 6.02
CA SER A 13 -12.50 6.39 6.26
C SER A 13 -11.29 7.00 5.52
N CYS A 14 -10.99 8.27 5.75
CA CYS A 14 -9.78 8.90 5.30
C CYS A 14 -8.53 8.18 5.87
N ASP A 15 -7.43 8.11 5.12
CA ASP A 15 -6.19 7.40 5.48
C ASP A 15 -5.68 7.77 6.88
N LEU A 16 -5.79 9.05 7.24
CA LEU A 16 -5.39 9.57 8.56
C LEU A 16 -6.15 8.90 9.73
N HIS A 17 -7.38 8.45 9.50
CA HIS A 17 -8.26 7.91 10.54
C HIS A 17 -8.08 6.41 10.78
N HIS A 18 -7.49 5.67 9.83
CA HIS A 18 -7.47 4.20 9.85
C HIS A 18 -6.95 3.64 11.17
N THR A 19 -5.81 4.12 11.65
CA THR A 19 -5.18 3.59 12.87
C THR A 19 -5.99 3.86 14.13
N ALA A 20 -6.60 5.04 14.26
CA ALA A 20 -7.42 5.37 15.41
C ALA A 20 -8.70 4.50 15.46
N HIS A 21 -9.35 4.33 14.31
CA HIS A 21 -10.54 3.48 14.20
C HIS A 21 -10.20 1.99 14.41
N LEU A 22 -9.06 1.54 13.85
CA LEU A 22 -8.55 0.18 14.02
C LEU A 22 -8.26 -0.13 15.49
N GLU A 23 -7.57 0.76 16.19
CA GLU A 23 -7.26 0.63 17.62
C GLU A 23 -8.54 0.59 18.46
N ALA A 24 -9.49 1.50 18.21
CA ALA A 24 -10.76 1.57 18.92
C ALA A 24 -11.61 0.30 18.71
N ALA A 25 -11.69 -0.20 17.47
CA ALA A 25 -12.43 -1.41 17.15
C ALA A 25 -11.80 -2.65 17.78
N ALA A 26 -10.46 -2.76 17.73
CA ALA A 26 -9.72 -3.85 18.37
C ALA A 26 -9.94 -3.87 19.89
N ARG A 27 -9.85 -2.72 20.55
CA ARG A 27 -10.12 -2.60 22.00
C ARG A 27 -11.56 -2.95 22.38
N ALA A 28 -12.50 -2.78 21.44
CA ALA A 28 -13.90 -3.21 21.62
C ALA A 28 -14.12 -4.71 21.33
N GLY A 29 -13.07 -5.45 20.96
CA GLY A 29 -13.15 -6.88 20.65
C GLY A 29 -13.78 -7.20 19.29
N LEU A 30 -13.93 -6.22 18.41
CA LEU A 30 -14.55 -6.40 17.11
C LEU A 30 -13.56 -6.96 16.09
N HIS A 31 -14.04 -7.81 15.19
CA HIS A 31 -13.29 -8.18 13.99
C HIS A 31 -13.29 -7.02 12.98
N ILE A 32 -12.24 -6.92 12.16
CA ILE A 32 -12.04 -5.68 11.40
C ILE A 32 -11.64 -5.98 9.95
N TYR A 33 -12.30 -5.30 9.02
CA TYR A 33 -11.76 -5.03 7.68
C TYR A 33 -11.32 -3.57 7.64
N CYS A 34 -10.04 -3.33 7.36
CA CYS A 34 -9.51 -1.96 7.32
C CYS A 34 -8.89 -1.68 5.95
N GLU A 35 -9.34 -0.61 5.28
CA GLU A 35 -8.76 -0.20 4.00
C GLU A 35 -7.29 0.19 4.11
N LYS A 36 -6.61 0.12 2.96
CA LYS A 36 -5.22 0.57 2.78
C LYS A 36 -5.16 2.09 2.51
N PRO A 37 -4.02 2.75 2.84
CA PRO A 37 -2.88 2.26 3.60
C PRO A 37 -3.26 2.01 5.04
N LEU A 38 -2.70 0.98 5.67
CA LEU A 38 -3.06 0.68 7.06
C LEU A 38 -2.77 1.85 8.00
N ALA A 39 -1.71 2.60 7.72
CA ALA A 39 -1.29 3.76 8.50
C ALA A 39 -0.49 4.76 7.66
N VAL A 40 -0.49 6.01 8.10
CA VAL A 40 0.34 7.10 7.54
C VAL A 40 1.37 7.64 8.54
N GLU A 41 1.25 7.27 9.82
CA GLU A 41 2.20 7.62 10.88
C GLU A 41 2.70 6.37 11.62
N PHE A 42 4.01 6.33 11.91
CA PHE A 42 4.64 5.13 12.45
C PHE A 42 4.24 4.82 13.91
N PRO A 43 4.20 5.79 14.84
CA PRO A 43 3.74 5.51 16.21
C PRO A 43 2.31 4.99 16.27
N ASP A 44 1.45 5.50 15.40
CA ASP A 44 0.04 5.10 15.32
C ASP A 44 -0.10 3.68 14.76
N LEU A 45 0.70 3.36 13.74
CA LEU A 45 0.80 1.98 13.22
C LEU A 45 1.15 0.99 14.32
N VAL A 46 2.20 1.30 15.10
CA VAL A 46 2.66 0.41 16.18
C VAL A 46 1.56 0.19 17.21
N ARG A 47 0.93 1.27 17.71
CA ARG A 47 -0.15 1.18 18.71
C ARG A 47 -1.34 0.38 18.22
N ALA A 48 -1.80 0.65 16.98
CA ALA A 48 -2.95 -0.04 16.41
C ALA A 48 -2.68 -1.53 16.20
N VAL A 49 -1.50 -1.90 15.67
CA VAL A 49 -1.11 -3.30 15.48
C VAL A 49 -0.99 -4.03 16.82
N ASP A 50 -0.40 -3.40 17.83
CA ASP A 50 -0.29 -4.00 19.16
C ASP A 50 -1.65 -4.16 19.82
N ALA A 51 -2.58 -3.23 19.66
CA ALA A 51 -3.96 -3.36 20.15
C ALA A 51 -4.70 -4.55 19.47
N VAL A 52 -4.56 -4.69 18.15
CA VAL A 52 -5.13 -5.82 17.40
C VAL A 52 -4.58 -7.16 17.91
N LYS A 53 -3.26 -7.26 18.07
CA LYS A 53 -2.60 -8.48 18.56
C LYS A 53 -3.00 -8.82 20.00
N ALA A 54 -3.12 -7.81 20.85
CA ALA A 54 -3.58 -8.00 22.23
C ALA A 54 -5.05 -8.46 22.31
N ALA A 55 -5.90 -7.96 21.43
CA ALA A 55 -7.31 -8.33 21.37
C ALA A 55 -7.56 -9.71 20.73
N GLY A 56 -6.63 -10.21 19.92
CA GLY A 56 -6.78 -11.47 19.19
C GLY A 56 -7.89 -11.46 18.14
N THR A 57 -8.30 -10.28 17.66
CA THR A 57 -9.36 -10.13 16.67
C THR A 57 -8.87 -10.46 15.26
N VAL A 58 -9.77 -10.99 14.42
CA VAL A 58 -9.48 -11.25 13.00
C VAL A 58 -9.49 -9.93 12.25
N VAL A 59 -8.35 -9.59 11.65
CA VAL A 59 -8.20 -8.36 10.87
C VAL A 59 -7.77 -8.69 9.44
N GLN A 60 -8.49 -8.15 8.45
CA GLN A 60 -8.07 -8.12 7.06
C GLN A 60 -7.84 -6.70 6.59
N VAL A 61 -6.73 -6.48 5.90
CA VAL A 61 -6.36 -5.18 5.32
C VAL A 61 -6.75 -5.12 3.84
N GLY A 62 -7.26 -3.99 3.37
CA GLY A 62 -7.82 -3.76 2.04
C GLY A 62 -6.76 -3.76 0.90
N THR A 63 -5.85 -4.72 0.90
CA THR A 63 -4.91 -4.95 -0.21
C THR A 63 -5.42 -6.06 -1.13
N GLN A 64 -6.58 -5.83 -1.75
CA GLN A 64 -7.40 -6.83 -2.44
C GLN A 64 -6.66 -7.55 -3.58
N ILE A 65 -5.73 -6.87 -4.25
CA ILE A 65 -5.06 -7.38 -5.45
C ILE A 65 -4.28 -8.67 -5.16
N ARG A 66 -3.75 -8.85 -3.94
CA ARG A 66 -3.04 -10.07 -3.55
C ARG A 66 -3.91 -11.34 -3.58
N SER A 67 -5.22 -11.19 -3.48
CA SER A 67 -6.18 -12.30 -3.50
C SER A 67 -6.64 -12.69 -4.91
N LEU A 68 -6.19 -11.99 -5.97
CA LEU A 68 -6.48 -12.40 -7.33
C LEU A 68 -5.82 -13.76 -7.63
N PRO A 69 -6.54 -14.72 -8.24
CA PRO A 69 -5.99 -16.03 -8.60
C PRO A 69 -4.70 -15.96 -9.42
N SER A 70 -4.58 -14.98 -10.32
CA SER A 70 -3.39 -14.69 -11.11
C SER A 70 -2.18 -14.27 -10.27
N ILE A 71 -2.40 -13.49 -9.21
CA ILE A 71 -1.36 -13.04 -8.28
C ILE A 71 -0.97 -14.15 -7.32
N VAL A 72 -1.94 -14.94 -6.87
CA VAL A 72 -1.64 -16.17 -6.11
C VAL A 72 -0.78 -17.11 -6.95
N GLY A 73 -1.13 -17.29 -8.23
CA GLY A 73 -0.32 -18.06 -9.18
C GLY A 73 1.08 -17.50 -9.38
N ALA A 74 1.23 -16.17 -9.45
CA ALA A 74 2.54 -15.51 -9.54
C ALA A 74 3.42 -15.79 -8.31
N ARG A 75 2.83 -15.79 -7.12
CA ARG A 75 3.52 -16.14 -5.86
C ARG A 75 3.96 -17.61 -5.86
N GLU A 76 3.09 -18.54 -6.26
CA GLU A 76 3.45 -19.96 -6.30
C GLU A 76 4.54 -20.21 -7.35
N LEU A 77 4.45 -19.59 -8.53
CA LEU A 77 5.51 -19.64 -9.53
C LEU A 77 6.84 -19.08 -8.99
N PHE A 78 6.79 -17.95 -8.31
CA PHE A 78 7.99 -17.35 -7.71
C PHE A 78 8.67 -18.29 -6.70
N ARG A 79 7.89 -18.98 -5.89
CA ARG A 79 8.36 -19.96 -4.88
C ARG A 79 9.08 -21.17 -5.47
N THR A 80 8.89 -21.48 -6.76
CA THR A 80 9.65 -22.54 -7.43
C THR A 80 11.13 -22.19 -7.61
N GLY A 81 11.52 -20.92 -7.39
CA GLY A 81 12.89 -20.45 -7.62
C GLY A 81 13.25 -20.26 -9.09
N ILE A 82 12.27 -20.31 -9.99
CA ILE A 82 12.48 -20.24 -11.46
C ILE A 82 13.21 -18.96 -11.89
N PHE A 83 12.99 -17.85 -11.16
CA PHE A 83 13.61 -16.54 -11.47
C PHE A 83 15.06 -16.42 -10.98
N GLY A 84 15.53 -17.33 -10.15
CA GLY A 84 16.84 -17.23 -9.51
C GLY A 84 16.87 -16.11 -8.48
N ARG A 85 18.06 -15.56 -8.20
CA ARG A 85 18.22 -14.44 -7.27
C ARG A 85 17.61 -13.16 -7.83
N ILE A 86 16.85 -12.44 -7.02
CA ILE A 86 16.26 -11.14 -7.40
C ILE A 86 17.31 -10.04 -7.26
N SER A 87 17.35 -9.14 -8.22
CA SER A 87 18.24 -7.98 -8.24
C SER A 87 17.48 -6.67 -8.01
N ARG A 88 16.28 -6.54 -8.57
CA ARG A 88 15.46 -5.33 -8.50
C ARG A 88 13.97 -5.66 -8.62
N VAL A 89 13.16 -4.84 -7.96
CA VAL A 89 11.70 -4.78 -8.16
C VAL A 89 11.32 -3.33 -8.44
N GLU A 90 10.48 -3.09 -9.43
CA GLU A 90 10.09 -1.72 -9.77
C GLU A 90 8.62 -1.58 -10.07
N GLU A 91 8.10 -0.41 -9.68
CA GLU A 91 6.87 0.17 -10.19
C GLU A 91 7.19 1.53 -10.82
N CYS A 92 6.65 1.77 -12.00
CA CYS A 92 6.48 3.09 -12.56
C CYS A 92 5.00 3.26 -12.88
N ARG A 93 4.34 4.21 -12.25
CA ARG A 93 2.92 4.49 -12.47
C ARG A 93 2.74 5.88 -13.02
N ASN A 94 2.24 5.95 -14.25
CA ASN A 94 1.95 7.19 -14.96
C ASN A 94 0.45 7.33 -15.17
N ALA A 95 -0.09 8.53 -14.98
CA ALA A 95 -1.46 8.91 -15.27
C ALA A 95 -1.50 10.40 -15.61
N GLU A 96 -2.39 10.81 -16.49
CA GLU A 96 -2.60 12.23 -16.82
C GLU A 96 -3.09 13.01 -15.60
N ARG A 97 -3.95 12.40 -14.82
CA ARG A 97 -4.51 12.91 -13.54
C ARG A 97 -4.68 11.78 -12.55
N PRO A 98 -4.65 12.05 -11.25
CA PRO A 98 -5.01 11.06 -10.26
C PRO A 98 -6.49 10.69 -10.36
N TYR A 99 -6.82 9.42 -10.13
CA TYR A 99 -8.20 8.92 -10.22
C TYR A 99 -9.16 9.60 -9.23
N TRP A 100 -8.69 10.07 -8.08
CA TRP A 100 -9.51 10.76 -7.08
C TRP A 100 -10.01 12.15 -7.53
N TYR A 101 -9.51 12.66 -8.63
CA TYR A 101 -10.04 13.87 -9.24
C TYR A 101 -11.54 13.79 -9.55
N HIS A 102 -12.02 12.57 -9.84
CA HIS A 102 -13.43 12.28 -10.06
C HIS A 102 -14.29 12.32 -8.80
N TYR A 103 -13.69 12.39 -7.61
CA TYR A 103 -14.40 12.47 -6.34
C TYR A 103 -14.75 13.90 -5.94
N LEU A 104 -14.15 14.89 -6.60
CA LEU A 104 -14.43 16.29 -6.35
C LEU A 104 -15.90 16.59 -6.66
N LYS A 105 -16.60 17.12 -5.68
CA LYS A 105 -18.01 17.49 -5.77
C LYS A 105 -18.37 18.53 -4.73
N GLU A 106 -19.42 19.30 -5.00
CA GLU A 106 -20.06 20.15 -4.00
C GLU A 106 -20.65 19.30 -2.87
N VAL A 107 -20.42 19.73 -1.65
CA VAL A 107 -20.92 19.08 -0.44
C VAL A 107 -21.46 20.15 0.51
N ARG A 108 -22.67 19.94 1.01
CA ARG A 108 -23.27 20.87 1.96
C ARG A 108 -22.60 20.72 3.33
N ARG A 109 -22.36 21.86 3.98
CA ARG A 109 -21.68 21.89 5.28
C ARG A 109 -22.42 21.08 6.35
N GLU A 110 -23.75 21.10 6.34
CA GLU A 110 -24.63 20.40 7.27
C GLU A 110 -24.59 18.87 7.16
N ASP A 111 -24.13 18.33 6.03
CA ASP A 111 -24.00 16.89 5.81
C ASP A 111 -22.68 16.30 6.31
N VAL A 112 -21.79 17.16 6.88
CA VAL A 112 -20.43 16.75 7.28
C VAL A 112 -20.15 17.10 8.73
N ASP A 113 -19.74 16.13 9.51
CA ASP A 113 -19.05 16.41 10.77
C ASP A 113 -17.59 16.82 10.48
N TRP A 114 -17.42 18.12 10.26
CA TRP A 114 -16.13 18.68 9.86
C TRP A 114 -15.06 18.54 10.94
N LYS A 115 -15.46 18.63 12.20
CA LYS A 115 -14.53 18.51 13.33
C LYS A 115 -13.99 17.07 13.44
N GLU A 116 -14.86 16.09 13.34
CA GLU A 116 -14.45 14.68 13.32
C GLU A 116 -13.63 14.34 12.07
N PHE A 117 -13.98 14.91 10.91
CA PHE A 117 -13.19 14.74 9.69
C PHE A 117 -11.77 15.28 9.82
N LEU A 118 -11.58 16.42 10.47
CA LEU A 118 -10.24 16.99 10.71
C LEU A 118 -9.38 16.11 11.64
N HIS A 119 -9.98 15.29 12.48
CA HIS A 119 -9.29 14.30 13.32
C HIS A 119 -8.06 14.87 14.07
N GLY A 120 -8.25 16.00 14.74
CA GLY A 120 -7.17 16.66 15.50
C GLY A 120 -6.22 17.53 14.66
N LEU A 121 -6.38 17.61 13.36
CA LEU A 121 -5.74 18.65 12.55
C LEU A 121 -6.24 20.03 12.99
N PRO A 122 -5.46 21.12 12.75
CA PRO A 122 -5.86 22.46 13.12
C PRO A 122 -7.24 22.83 12.60
N ASP A 123 -8.06 23.42 13.48
CA ASP A 123 -9.39 23.88 13.12
C ASP A 123 -9.33 24.94 12.00
N ARG A 124 -10.26 24.84 11.05
CA ARG A 124 -10.34 25.71 9.89
C ARG A 124 -11.75 25.73 9.29
N PRO A 125 -12.09 26.79 8.52
CA PRO A 125 -13.37 26.82 7.80
C PRO A 125 -13.57 25.59 6.93
N PHE A 126 -14.83 25.15 6.86
CA PHE A 126 -15.24 24.05 5.98
C PHE A 126 -14.94 24.39 4.51
N ARG A 127 -14.44 23.41 3.79
CA ARG A 127 -14.24 23.42 2.34
C ARG A 127 -14.67 22.09 1.77
N ASP A 128 -15.59 22.12 0.84
CA ASP A 128 -16.14 20.93 0.17
C ASP A 128 -15.10 20.22 -0.71
N ASP A 129 -14.21 20.96 -1.35
CA ASP A 129 -13.09 20.41 -2.13
C ASP A 129 -12.06 19.69 -1.26
N ILE A 130 -11.83 20.12 -0.03
CA ILE A 130 -10.99 19.38 0.92
C ILE A 130 -11.68 18.08 1.35
N TRP A 131 -12.97 18.13 1.66
CA TRP A 131 -13.70 16.95 2.11
C TRP A 131 -13.86 15.91 1.00
N SER A 132 -14.26 16.32 -0.21
CA SER A 132 -14.45 15.40 -1.34
C SER A 132 -13.14 15.01 -2.02
N GLY A 133 -12.15 15.89 -2.02
CA GLY A 133 -10.83 15.69 -2.64
C GLY A 133 -9.68 15.49 -1.65
N TRP A 134 -9.93 14.95 -0.45
CA TRP A 134 -8.92 14.80 0.60
C TRP A 134 -7.66 14.05 0.16
N TYR A 135 -7.76 13.16 -0.81
CA TYR A 135 -6.60 12.48 -1.43
C TYR A 135 -5.57 13.43 -2.06
N GLY A 136 -5.97 14.65 -2.45
CA GLY A 136 -5.08 15.68 -2.98
C GLY A 136 -4.35 16.48 -1.89
N HIS A 137 -4.76 16.36 -0.63
CA HIS A 137 -4.22 17.13 0.48
C HIS A 137 -3.30 16.27 1.35
N TYR A 138 -2.01 16.63 1.38
CA TYR A 138 -0.94 15.86 1.99
C TYR A 138 -1.19 15.47 3.45
N GLU A 139 -1.81 16.35 4.21
CA GLU A 139 -2.11 16.14 5.62
C GLU A 139 -3.07 14.98 5.90
N PHE A 140 -3.94 14.60 4.93
CA PHE A 140 -4.91 13.52 5.09
C PHE A 140 -4.41 12.17 4.60
N THR A 141 -3.54 12.15 3.59
CA THR A 141 -3.15 10.92 2.88
C THR A 141 -1.63 10.71 2.75
N ARG A 142 -0.81 11.73 2.97
CA ARG A 142 0.63 11.72 2.69
C ARG A 142 0.99 11.51 1.20
N GLY A 143 0.02 11.52 0.28
CA GLY A 143 0.23 11.54 -1.16
C GLY A 143 0.26 10.17 -1.86
N PRO A 144 0.83 10.12 -3.08
CA PRO A 144 0.71 8.96 -3.97
C PRO A 144 1.36 7.68 -3.46
N ILE A 145 2.48 7.73 -2.72
CA ILE A 145 3.14 6.52 -2.23
C ILE A 145 2.24 5.74 -1.25
N PRO A 146 1.65 6.34 -0.20
CA PRO A 146 0.68 5.65 0.64
C PRO A 146 -0.55 5.19 -0.14
N ASN A 147 -1.07 6.03 -1.02
CA ASN A 147 -2.32 5.75 -1.71
C ASN A 147 -2.19 4.68 -2.80
N LEU A 148 -1.20 4.80 -3.68
CA LEU A 148 -1.00 3.94 -4.85
C LEU A 148 0.08 2.89 -4.62
N GLY A 149 1.22 3.31 -4.06
CA GLY A 149 2.37 2.43 -3.83
C GLY A 149 2.12 1.36 -2.77
N ALA A 150 1.18 1.56 -1.84
CA ALA A 150 0.83 0.53 -0.84
C ALA A 150 0.43 -0.80 -1.47
N HIS A 151 -0.35 -0.79 -2.57
CA HIS A 151 -0.71 -2.01 -3.29
C HIS A 151 0.51 -2.69 -3.92
N PHE A 152 1.40 -1.91 -4.52
CA PHE A 152 2.61 -2.46 -5.15
C PHE A 152 3.53 -3.07 -4.11
N ILE A 153 3.79 -2.39 -3.01
CA ILE A 153 4.64 -2.88 -1.91
C ILE A 153 4.06 -4.16 -1.31
N ASP A 154 2.73 -4.19 -1.11
CA ASP A 154 2.04 -5.38 -0.62
C ASP A 154 2.22 -6.57 -1.58
N LEU A 155 2.02 -6.36 -2.89
CA LEU A 155 2.21 -7.40 -3.90
C LEU A 155 3.65 -7.88 -3.97
N MET A 156 4.61 -6.97 -3.92
CA MET A 156 6.03 -7.30 -3.92
C MET A 156 6.37 -8.19 -2.72
N ASN A 157 5.97 -7.79 -1.52
CA ASN A 157 6.19 -8.57 -0.31
C ASN A 157 5.48 -9.94 -0.38
N TYR A 158 4.25 -9.97 -0.85
CA TYR A 158 3.45 -11.18 -0.99
C TYR A 158 4.06 -12.19 -1.96
N ILE A 159 4.51 -11.72 -3.13
CA ILE A 159 5.07 -12.58 -4.17
C ILE A 159 6.48 -13.05 -3.79
N THR A 160 7.34 -12.14 -3.36
CA THR A 160 8.76 -12.45 -3.12
C THR A 160 9.05 -13.06 -1.75
N GLY A 161 8.14 -12.87 -0.78
CA GLY A 161 8.38 -13.23 0.60
C GLY A 161 9.39 -12.31 1.30
N ALA A 162 9.70 -11.15 0.71
CA ALA A 162 10.61 -10.17 1.30
C ALA A 162 10.11 -9.70 2.67
N THR A 163 11.05 -9.34 3.53
CA THR A 163 10.73 -8.92 4.91
C THR A 163 10.40 -7.42 4.98
N LEU A 164 11.29 -6.63 5.55
CA LEU A 164 11.14 -5.17 5.69
C LEU A 164 12.41 -4.49 5.20
N PRO A 165 12.31 -3.32 4.54
CA PRO A 165 13.50 -2.63 4.06
C PRO A 165 14.36 -2.11 5.21
N THR A 166 15.66 -2.06 4.97
CA THR A 166 16.63 -1.49 5.92
C THR A 166 16.75 0.02 5.78
N SER A 167 16.53 0.55 4.56
CA SER A 167 16.61 1.99 4.30
C SER A 167 15.75 2.42 3.13
N CYS A 168 15.43 3.73 3.09
CA CYS A 168 14.67 4.37 2.03
C CYS A 168 15.18 5.79 1.75
N VAL A 169 15.17 6.18 0.47
CA VAL A 169 15.27 7.57 0.03
C VAL A 169 14.07 7.90 -0.85
N CYS A 170 13.51 9.11 -0.68
CA CYS A 170 12.35 9.56 -1.42
C CYS A 170 12.48 11.03 -1.80
N LEU A 171 12.16 11.34 -3.05
CA LEU A 171 12.11 12.69 -3.60
C LEU A 171 10.80 12.89 -4.35
N GLY A 172 10.30 14.10 -4.36
CA GLY A 172 9.08 14.43 -5.08
C GLY A 172 8.96 15.93 -5.36
N THR A 173 8.08 16.27 -6.29
CA THR A 173 7.80 17.65 -6.69
C THR A 173 6.33 17.82 -7.07
N ARG A 174 5.91 19.08 -7.22
CA ARG A 174 4.61 19.47 -7.77
C ARG A 174 4.86 20.12 -9.12
N SER A 175 4.40 19.50 -10.19
CA SER A 175 4.67 19.88 -11.58
C SER A 175 3.41 20.08 -12.42
N ALA A 176 2.33 19.38 -12.07
CA ALA A 176 1.12 19.37 -12.85
C ALA A 176 0.28 20.64 -12.61
N THR A 177 -0.16 21.26 -13.69
CA THR A 177 -0.98 22.49 -13.62
C THR A 177 -2.36 22.26 -12.98
N TRP A 178 -2.92 21.06 -13.07
CA TRP A 178 -4.19 20.70 -12.41
C TRP A 178 -4.14 20.81 -10.88
N GLN A 179 -2.95 20.79 -10.27
CA GLN A 179 -2.76 20.98 -8.85
C GLN A 179 -3.26 22.35 -8.36
N ASP A 180 -3.07 23.38 -9.17
CA ASP A 180 -3.37 24.76 -8.79
C ASP A 180 -4.87 25.04 -8.81
N GLU A 181 -5.64 24.32 -9.64
CA GLU A 181 -7.10 24.47 -9.77
C GLU A 181 -7.80 24.20 -8.42
N HIS A 182 -7.30 23.24 -7.63
CA HIS A 182 -7.90 22.81 -6.39
C HIS A 182 -7.00 23.02 -5.16
N ARG A 183 -5.88 23.71 -5.32
CA ARG A 183 -4.89 23.98 -4.25
C ARG A 183 -4.42 22.70 -3.55
N PHE A 184 -4.30 21.62 -4.29
CA PHE A 184 -3.76 20.36 -3.76
C PHE A 184 -2.32 20.52 -3.26
N THR A 185 -1.97 19.77 -2.22
CA THR A 185 -0.66 19.88 -1.56
C THR A 185 0.20 18.63 -1.70
N CYS A 186 -0.36 17.52 -2.20
CA CYS A 186 0.41 16.31 -2.49
C CYS A 186 1.39 16.52 -3.64
N PRO A 187 2.57 15.88 -3.64
CA PRO A 187 3.40 15.79 -4.83
C PRO A 187 2.65 15.00 -5.91
N ASP A 188 2.78 15.41 -7.16
CA ASP A 188 2.25 14.70 -8.33
C ASP A 188 3.32 13.86 -9.04
N VAL A 189 4.59 14.21 -8.85
CA VAL A 189 5.74 13.40 -9.26
C VAL A 189 6.53 13.05 -8.01
N ILE A 190 6.62 11.75 -7.70
CA ILE A 190 7.32 11.27 -6.50
C ILE A 190 7.97 9.91 -6.77
N GLN A 191 9.18 9.73 -6.26
CA GLN A 191 9.93 8.50 -6.41
C GLN A 191 10.57 8.10 -5.08
N ALA A 192 10.41 6.84 -4.70
CA ALA A 192 11.05 6.24 -3.55
C ALA A 192 11.86 5.01 -3.96
N THR A 193 12.98 4.78 -3.26
CA THR A 193 13.82 3.59 -3.44
C THR A 193 14.19 3.03 -2.07
N TRP A 194 13.94 1.72 -1.91
CA TRP A 194 14.23 0.98 -0.69
C TRP A 194 15.32 -0.05 -0.90
N THR A 195 16.16 -0.27 0.11
CA THR A 195 17.10 -1.39 0.18
C THR A 195 16.51 -2.48 1.06
N TYR A 196 16.45 -3.70 0.56
CA TYR A 196 15.98 -4.86 1.31
C TYR A 196 17.15 -5.74 1.77
N PRO A 197 17.06 -6.37 2.96
CA PRO A 197 18.14 -7.21 3.48
C PRO A 197 18.39 -8.47 2.65
N GLU A 198 17.39 -8.87 1.84
CA GLU A 198 17.52 -9.97 0.88
C GLU A 198 18.45 -9.64 -0.30
N GLY A 199 18.96 -8.42 -0.38
CA GLY A 199 20.02 -8.00 -1.32
C GLY A 199 19.52 -7.42 -2.63
N PHE A 200 18.28 -6.94 -2.70
CA PHE A 200 17.75 -6.25 -3.87
C PHE A 200 17.21 -4.85 -3.55
N LEU A 201 17.04 -4.05 -4.59
CA LEU A 201 16.42 -2.74 -4.51
C LEU A 201 14.96 -2.82 -4.96
N VAL A 202 14.11 -2.05 -4.28
CA VAL A 202 12.73 -1.79 -4.71
C VAL A 202 12.60 -0.32 -5.05
N SER A 203 11.98 0.01 -6.17
CA SER A 203 11.68 1.39 -6.55
C SER A 203 10.21 1.56 -6.91
N SER A 204 9.61 2.65 -6.47
CA SER A 204 8.27 3.06 -6.89
C SER A 204 8.31 4.52 -7.32
N SER A 205 7.85 4.79 -8.53
CA SER A 205 7.70 6.14 -9.07
C SER A 205 6.26 6.38 -9.50
N ASN A 206 5.74 7.56 -9.15
CA ASN A 206 4.43 8.01 -9.58
C ASN A 206 4.60 9.34 -10.33
N ASN A 207 4.02 9.43 -11.52
CA ASN A 207 3.92 10.65 -12.29
C ASN A 207 2.46 10.84 -12.68
N LEU A 208 1.79 11.77 -12.01
CA LEU A 208 0.37 12.05 -12.20
C LEU A 208 0.15 13.25 -13.16
N ALA A 209 1.13 13.54 -14.01
CA ALA A 209 1.10 14.59 -15.02
C ALA A 209 1.32 14.03 -16.45
N ASN A 210 1.41 12.71 -16.61
CA ASN A 210 1.68 12.08 -17.90
C ASN A 210 1.16 10.64 -17.94
N SER A 211 0.54 10.22 -19.04
CA SER A 211 -0.10 8.91 -19.23
C SER A 211 0.72 7.92 -20.08
N SER A 212 2.04 7.99 -20.08
CA SER A 212 2.92 7.15 -20.91
C SER A 212 2.96 5.65 -20.56
N GLY A 213 2.03 5.17 -19.76
CA GLY A 213 1.94 3.77 -19.37
C GLY A 213 2.54 3.49 -17.97
N SER A 214 2.34 2.28 -17.51
CA SER A 214 2.79 1.86 -16.19
C SER A 214 3.49 0.51 -16.25
N ILE A 215 4.50 0.31 -15.42
CA ILE A 215 5.30 -0.92 -15.34
C ILE A 215 5.31 -1.42 -13.90
N ARG A 216 5.20 -2.74 -13.72
CA ARG A 216 5.46 -3.42 -12.44
C ARG A 216 6.18 -4.72 -12.73
N LYS A 217 7.46 -4.78 -12.40
CA LYS A 217 8.30 -5.93 -12.72
C LYS A 217 9.20 -6.37 -11.56
N ILE A 218 9.42 -7.67 -11.46
CA ILE A 218 10.38 -8.31 -10.59
C ILE A 218 11.48 -8.92 -11.48
N TYR A 219 12.73 -8.49 -11.29
CA TYR A 219 13.88 -8.87 -12.10
C TYR A 219 14.74 -9.90 -11.37
N GLY A 220 14.79 -11.09 -11.91
CA GLY A 220 15.63 -12.18 -11.43
C GLY A 220 16.77 -12.50 -12.40
N GLU A 221 17.74 -13.27 -11.92
CA GLU A 221 18.92 -13.68 -12.72
C GLU A 221 18.57 -14.56 -13.92
N LYS A 222 17.45 -15.29 -13.85
CA LYS A 222 17.03 -16.24 -14.87
C LYS A 222 15.82 -15.79 -15.68
N GLY A 223 15.22 -14.67 -15.32
CA GLY A 223 14.07 -14.08 -16.00
C GLY A 223 13.36 -13.05 -15.17
N SER A 224 12.34 -12.44 -15.74
CA SER A 224 11.54 -11.38 -15.14
C SER A 224 10.07 -11.78 -15.05
N LEU A 225 9.41 -11.37 -13.98
CA LEU A 225 7.97 -11.47 -13.78
C LEU A 225 7.35 -10.09 -13.96
N ASP A 226 6.46 -9.94 -14.93
CA ASP A 226 5.72 -8.71 -15.21
C ASP A 226 4.30 -8.84 -14.65
N ILE A 227 3.99 -8.04 -13.63
CA ILE A 227 2.68 -7.94 -12.98
C ILE A 227 1.98 -6.62 -13.32
N SER A 228 2.38 -5.92 -14.39
CA SER A 228 1.74 -4.66 -14.82
C SER A 228 0.26 -4.85 -15.14
N ASN A 229 -0.10 -5.99 -15.71
CA ASN A 229 -1.47 -6.45 -15.82
C ASN A 229 -1.75 -7.50 -14.72
N TRP A 230 -2.41 -7.09 -13.66
CA TRP A 230 -2.70 -7.95 -12.51
C TRP A 230 -3.56 -9.18 -12.85
N SER A 231 -4.44 -9.06 -13.87
CA SER A 231 -5.30 -10.17 -14.28
C SER A 231 -4.59 -11.19 -15.17
N LYS A 232 -3.49 -10.78 -15.82
CA LYS A 232 -2.70 -11.63 -16.73
C LYS A 232 -1.20 -11.35 -16.58
N PRO A 233 -0.59 -11.69 -15.44
CA PRO A 233 0.86 -11.57 -15.28
C PRO A 233 1.59 -12.46 -16.29
N THR A 234 2.75 -12.00 -16.74
CA THR A 234 3.60 -12.74 -17.67
C THR A 234 5.03 -12.85 -17.15
N PHE A 235 5.76 -13.82 -17.67
CA PHE A 235 7.17 -13.97 -17.33
C PHE A 235 7.98 -14.43 -18.55
N ASP A 236 9.23 -14.01 -18.62
CA ASP A 236 10.14 -14.29 -19.71
C ASP A 236 11.61 -14.23 -19.27
N CYS A 237 12.53 -14.45 -20.23
CA CYS A 237 13.97 -14.35 -19.99
C CYS A 237 14.56 -12.98 -20.31
N GLU A 238 13.74 -11.98 -20.51
CA GLU A 238 14.21 -10.64 -20.85
C GLU A 238 15.30 -10.17 -19.86
N GLY A 239 16.47 -9.83 -20.38
CA GLY A 239 17.61 -9.42 -19.57
C GLY A 239 18.52 -10.54 -19.05
N ALA A 240 18.17 -11.84 -19.22
CA ALA A 240 18.97 -12.96 -18.75
C ALA A 240 19.24 -14.06 -19.81
N PRO A 241 19.39 -13.74 -21.11
CA PRO A 241 19.32 -14.74 -22.19
C PRO A 241 20.48 -15.73 -22.24
N ARG A 242 21.58 -15.47 -21.55
CA ARG A 242 22.82 -16.29 -21.61
C ARG A 242 23.08 -17.11 -20.34
N ARG A 243 22.18 -17.09 -19.37
CA ARG A 243 22.35 -17.88 -18.13
C ARG A 243 21.81 -19.28 -18.30
N ASP A 244 22.51 -20.25 -17.76
CA ASP A 244 22.01 -21.63 -17.69
C ASP A 244 20.71 -21.68 -16.88
N GLY A 245 19.71 -22.33 -17.42
CA GLY A 245 18.39 -22.41 -16.83
C GLY A 245 17.56 -21.12 -16.94
N ALA A 246 17.94 -20.17 -17.81
CA ALA A 246 17.11 -19.01 -18.10
C ALA A 246 15.74 -19.41 -18.68
N ILE A 247 14.71 -18.68 -18.30
CA ILE A 247 13.35 -18.84 -18.81
C ILE A 247 13.36 -18.61 -20.32
N ARG A 248 12.64 -19.43 -21.07
CA ARG A 248 12.56 -19.30 -22.54
C ARG A 248 11.19 -18.81 -22.98
N GLY A 249 11.21 -17.84 -23.90
CA GLY A 249 9.98 -17.26 -24.46
C GLY A 249 9.18 -16.46 -23.42
N LYS A 250 8.10 -15.86 -23.89
CA LYS A 250 7.12 -15.18 -23.06
C LYS A 250 6.03 -16.16 -22.64
N ASN A 251 5.77 -16.24 -21.35
CA ASN A 251 4.84 -17.18 -20.75
C ASN A 251 3.79 -16.43 -19.94
N GLU A 252 2.61 -17.01 -19.77
CA GLU A 252 1.57 -16.50 -18.87
C GLU A 252 1.62 -17.25 -17.53
N VAL A 253 1.40 -16.51 -16.45
CA VAL A 253 1.26 -17.10 -15.12
C VAL A 253 -0.06 -17.86 -15.05
N GLN A 254 -0.02 -19.10 -14.63
CA GLN A 254 -1.24 -19.89 -14.41
C GLN A 254 -1.92 -19.42 -13.11
N PRO A 255 -3.21 -19.10 -13.15
CA PRO A 255 -3.94 -18.72 -11.94
C PRO A 255 -4.07 -19.92 -10.99
N VAL A 256 -4.06 -19.61 -9.70
CA VAL A 256 -4.33 -20.57 -8.62
C VAL A 256 -5.59 -20.13 -7.90
N ASP A 257 -6.52 -21.05 -7.72
CA ASP A 257 -7.81 -20.75 -7.09
C ASP A 257 -7.63 -20.25 -5.66
N HIS A 258 -8.35 -19.18 -5.36
CA HIS A 258 -8.32 -18.51 -4.06
C HIS A 258 -9.67 -17.81 -3.85
N PRO A 259 -10.21 -17.79 -2.60
CA PRO A 259 -11.41 -17.02 -2.30
C PRO A 259 -11.23 -15.54 -2.67
N ASP A 260 -12.32 -14.92 -3.13
CA ASP A 260 -12.36 -13.46 -3.22
C ASP A 260 -11.90 -12.84 -1.90
N HIS A 261 -11.26 -11.68 -1.99
CA HIS A 261 -10.61 -11.04 -0.82
C HIS A 261 -11.58 -10.83 0.35
N PHE A 262 -12.80 -10.37 0.06
CA PHE A 262 -13.79 -10.15 1.09
C PHE A 262 -14.38 -11.47 1.61
N LEU A 263 -14.57 -12.44 0.73
CA LEU A 263 -15.02 -13.78 1.10
C LEU A 263 -14.00 -14.50 2.01
N ASP A 264 -12.70 -14.34 1.74
CA ASP A 264 -11.63 -14.85 2.60
C ASP A 264 -11.77 -14.31 4.03
N TRP A 265 -11.99 -13.00 4.19
CA TRP A 265 -12.24 -12.41 5.49
C TRP A 265 -13.45 -13.01 6.20
N LEU A 266 -14.60 -13.11 5.51
CA LEU A 266 -15.81 -13.69 6.08
C LEU A 266 -15.64 -15.16 6.49
N GLN A 267 -14.86 -15.93 5.73
CA GLN A 267 -14.51 -17.31 6.08
C GLN A 267 -13.60 -17.36 7.31
N CYS A 268 -12.65 -16.43 7.41
CA CYS A 268 -11.75 -16.31 8.57
C CYS A 268 -12.50 -15.89 9.83
N LEU A 269 -13.51 -15.02 9.75
CA LEU A 269 -14.38 -14.70 10.89
C LEU A 269 -15.05 -15.94 11.48
N ARG A 270 -15.52 -16.86 10.63
CA ARG A 270 -16.20 -18.08 11.05
C ARG A 270 -15.25 -19.17 11.56
N SER A 271 -14.04 -19.22 11.03
CA SER A 271 -13.08 -20.30 11.31
C SER A 271 -12.01 -19.91 12.32
N GLY A 272 -11.87 -18.64 12.67
CA GLY A 272 -10.78 -18.14 13.51
C GLY A 272 -9.41 -18.17 12.82
N LYS A 273 -9.36 -18.42 11.50
CA LYS A 273 -8.09 -18.46 10.74
C LYS A 273 -7.59 -17.04 10.46
N THR A 274 -6.31 -16.95 10.12
CA THR A 274 -5.66 -15.72 9.69
C THR A 274 -6.00 -15.42 8.24
N PRO A 275 -6.53 -14.24 7.90
CA PRO A 275 -6.82 -13.85 6.53
C PRO A 275 -5.56 -13.69 5.68
N ASN A 276 -5.73 -13.76 4.34
CA ASN A 276 -4.64 -13.59 3.38
C ASN A 276 -3.91 -12.24 3.54
N ALA A 277 -4.64 -11.16 3.81
CA ALA A 277 -4.06 -9.83 4.10
C ALA A 277 -4.19 -9.50 5.59
N SER A 278 -3.50 -10.25 6.44
CA SER A 278 -3.54 -10.10 7.89
C SER A 278 -2.99 -8.76 8.38
N ILE A 279 -3.15 -8.48 9.66
CA ILE A 279 -2.55 -7.30 10.31
C ILE A 279 -1.02 -7.26 10.15
N ASP A 280 -0.34 -8.42 10.10
CA ASP A 280 1.10 -8.48 9.86
C ASP A 280 1.44 -8.10 8.41
N ALA A 281 0.65 -8.51 7.44
CA ALA A 281 0.78 -8.04 6.05
C ALA A 281 0.54 -6.53 5.94
N GLY A 282 -0.45 -6.02 6.69
CA GLY A 282 -0.70 -4.59 6.83
C GLY A 282 0.50 -3.83 7.38
N TYR A 283 1.10 -4.32 8.46
CA TYR A 283 2.33 -3.75 9.02
C TYR A 283 3.47 -3.77 8.01
N GLN A 284 3.62 -4.89 7.29
CA GLN A 284 4.70 -5.11 6.34
C GLN A 284 4.65 -4.13 5.15
N HIS A 285 3.48 -3.74 4.66
CA HIS A 285 3.40 -2.71 3.62
C HIS A 285 3.44 -1.28 4.18
N ALA A 286 2.90 -1.04 5.38
CA ALA A 286 2.85 0.30 5.94
C ALA A 286 4.23 0.85 6.32
N VAL A 287 5.13 0.02 6.85
CA VAL A 287 6.49 0.43 7.23
C VAL A 287 7.25 1.07 6.05
N PRO A 288 7.44 0.41 4.90
CA PRO A 288 8.12 1.02 3.76
C PRO A 288 7.45 2.31 3.27
N VAL A 289 6.12 2.34 3.25
CA VAL A 289 5.34 3.54 2.89
C VAL A 289 5.69 4.72 3.81
N ILE A 290 5.65 4.51 5.12
CA ILE A 290 5.96 5.54 6.10
C ILE A 290 7.44 5.96 6.02
N MET A 291 8.37 5.02 5.78
CA MET A 291 9.78 5.35 5.56
C MET A 291 9.97 6.29 4.37
N ALA A 292 9.26 6.06 3.26
CA ALA A 292 9.31 6.93 2.10
C ALA A 292 8.81 8.34 2.44
N MET A 293 7.71 8.46 3.17
CA MET A 293 7.18 9.77 3.57
C MET A 293 8.11 10.51 4.54
N LYS A 294 8.67 9.82 5.53
CA LYS A 294 9.67 10.41 6.44
C LYS A 294 10.92 10.88 5.70
N SER A 295 11.37 10.12 4.70
CA SER A 295 12.48 10.53 3.84
C SER A 295 12.13 11.76 2.99
N PHE A 296 10.96 11.78 2.37
CA PHE A 296 10.47 12.91 1.57
C PHE A 296 10.35 14.20 2.40
N GLU A 297 9.71 14.12 3.57
CA GLU A 297 9.49 15.26 4.46
C GLU A 297 10.79 15.86 5.00
N SER A 298 11.77 15.01 5.30
CA SER A 298 13.04 15.45 5.91
C SER A 298 14.15 15.76 4.90
N GLY A 299 14.02 15.29 3.66
CA GLY A 299 15.11 15.28 2.68
C GLY A 299 16.29 14.36 3.07
N ARG A 300 16.10 13.46 4.02
CA ARG A 300 17.12 12.57 4.59
C ARG A 300 16.78 11.11 4.31
N LYS A 301 17.79 10.24 4.39
CA LYS A 301 17.60 8.79 4.29
C LYS A 301 16.89 8.26 5.52
N ALA A 302 15.78 7.57 5.35
CA ALA A 302 15.09 6.86 6.42
C ALA A 302 15.71 5.46 6.62
N LEU A 303 15.94 5.08 7.88
CA LEU A 303 16.43 3.77 8.29
C LEU A 303 15.40 3.10 9.17
N TYR A 304 15.21 1.78 9.01
CA TYR A 304 14.32 1.00 9.84
C TYR A 304 15.10 0.00 10.71
N ASP A 305 14.82 0.02 12.02
CA ASP A 305 15.32 -0.94 13.00
C ASP A 305 14.18 -1.90 13.39
N PRO A 306 14.22 -3.18 12.96
CA PRO A 306 13.16 -4.13 13.24
C PRO A 306 13.12 -4.57 14.73
N VAL A 307 14.25 -4.50 15.44
CA VAL A 307 14.33 -4.90 16.86
C VAL A 307 13.68 -3.84 17.73
N ARG A 308 14.00 -2.58 17.48
CA ARG A 308 13.43 -1.44 18.23
C ARG A 308 12.05 -1.04 17.71
N ARG A 309 11.65 -1.55 16.54
CA ARG A 309 10.49 -1.09 15.79
C ARG A 309 10.50 0.44 15.67
N ALA A 310 11.54 0.98 15.04
CA ALA A 310 11.76 2.42 14.95
C ALA A 310 12.24 2.83 13.56
N ILE A 311 11.77 4.00 13.10
CA ILE A 311 12.28 4.66 11.90
C ILE A 311 13.11 5.87 12.35
N THR A 312 14.37 5.93 11.90
CA THR A 312 15.32 7.02 12.16
C THR A 312 15.76 7.67 10.85
N LEU A 313 16.33 8.86 10.93
CA LEU A 313 16.80 9.64 9.78
C LEU A 313 18.32 9.80 9.85
N ALA A 314 19.01 9.42 8.76
CA ALA A 314 20.47 9.52 8.61
C ALA A 314 20.87 10.64 7.66
#